data_522fc856d2b7af6087f7d951916a2594
#
_entry.id   522fc856d2b7af6087f7d951916a2594
#
_cell.length_a   1.000
_cell.length_b   1.000
_cell.length_c   1.000
_cell.angle_alpha   90.00
_cell.angle_beta   90.00
_cell.angle_gamma   90.00
#
_symmetry.space_group_name_H-M   'P 1'
#
loop_
_entity.id
_entity.type
_entity.pdbx_description
1 polymer ?
#
loop_
_entity_poly.entity_id
_entity_poly.type
_entity_poly.pdbx_seq_one_letter_code
_entity_poly.pdbx_strand_id
1 'polypeptide(L)'
;FELDKEIKKDIASGNLDFCVASNDTSFASQYGDIYTDLNAVMPASVLADYTPLILEHSTVDGRLVQMPRHSDVSNLYYQKSLYEDADNKANFKAKYGYDLTPPDTWDQVKDQAIFFSNPPDFYGTQYVGKEEAIAGRFYELVIANGGALFDDEYRPIFNSAAGVEALQWFIDLYNAKAVPEGVLNYLWDDTGLGFASGTIAMNLD
;
A
#
# COMPACT_ATOMS: atom_id res chain seq x y z
N PHE A 1 6.97 -14.40 -2.84
CA PHE A 1 7.83 -15.18 -1.91
C PHE A 1 8.34 -16.49 -2.51
N GLU A 2 7.49 -17.31 -3.11
CA GLU A 2 7.96 -18.59 -3.69
C GLU A 2 8.92 -18.36 -4.86
N LEU A 3 8.64 -17.40 -5.74
CA LEU A 3 9.55 -17.05 -6.83
C LEU A 3 10.91 -16.58 -6.33
N ASP A 4 10.94 -15.75 -5.26
CA ASP A 4 12.20 -15.29 -4.65
C ASP A 4 13.02 -16.46 -4.13
N LYS A 5 12.39 -17.44 -3.47
CA LYS A 5 13.07 -18.65 -2.98
C LYS A 5 13.67 -19.48 -4.12
N GLU A 6 12.93 -19.64 -5.22
CA GLU A 6 13.43 -20.39 -6.38
C GLU A 6 14.57 -19.64 -7.07
N ILE A 7 14.47 -18.32 -7.26
CA ILE A 7 15.57 -17.52 -7.81
C ILE A 7 16.83 -17.65 -6.95
N LYS A 8 16.72 -17.50 -5.63
CA LYS A 8 17.86 -17.66 -4.70
C LYS A 8 18.49 -19.04 -4.77
N LYS A 9 17.67 -20.07 -4.86
CA LYS A 9 18.13 -21.46 -5.01
C LYS A 9 18.87 -21.67 -6.34
N ASP A 10 18.31 -21.16 -7.43
CA ASP A 10 18.91 -21.27 -8.75
C ASP A 10 20.25 -20.51 -8.82
N ILE A 11 20.32 -19.30 -8.28
CA ILE A 11 21.58 -18.56 -8.14
C ILE A 11 22.61 -19.36 -7.34
N ALA A 12 22.23 -19.90 -6.18
CA ALA A 12 23.11 -20.64 -5.30
C ALA A 12 23.63 -21.95 -5.95
N SER A 13 22.84 -22.57 -6.81
CA SER A 13 23.22 -23.79 -7.55
C SER A 13 23.94 -23.52 -8.87
N GLY A 14 24.05 -22.25 -9.29
CA GLY A 14 24.58 -21.88 -10.60
C GLY A 14 23.66 -22.22 -11.78
N ASN A 15 22.39 -22.53 -11.51
CA ASN A 15 21.39 -22.81 -12.51
C ASN A 15 20.63 -21.52 -12.89
N LEU A 16 21.00 -20.88 -13.98
CA LEU A 16 20.38 -19.65 -14.49
C LEU A 16 19.59 -19.91 -15.78
N ASP A 17 18.94 -21.06 -15.88
CA ASP A 17 18.21 -21.48 -17.09
C ASP A 17 16.83 -20.81 -17.25
N PHE A 18 16.40 -19.97 -16.33
CA PHE A 18 15.13 -19.24 -16.47
C PHE A 18 15.29 -18.06 -17.46
N CYS A 19 14.36 -17.95 -18.39
CA CYS A 19 14.39 -16.91 -19.42
C CYS A 19 13.77 -15.59 -18.97
N VAL A 20 12.65 -15.66 -18.24
CA VAL A 20 11.86 -14.50 -17.80
C VAL A 20 11.27 -14.79 -16.42
N ALA A 21 11.37 -13.81 -15.51
CA ALA A 21 10.70 -13.83 -14.22
C ALA A 21 9.80 -12.60 -14.08
N SER A 22 8.63 -12.75 -13.51
CA SER A 22 7.76 -11.64 -13.10
C SER A 22 7.94 -11.43 -11.60
N ASN A 23 8.48 -10.29 -11.22
CA ASN A 23 8.79 -9.96 -9.84
C ASN A 23 8.59 -8.46 -9.57
N ASP A 24 8.70 -8.07 -8.31
CA ASP A 24 8.64 -6.70 -7.84
C ASP A 24 9.89 -5.90 -8.24
N THR A 25 9.78 -4.57 -8.32
CA THR A 25 10.92 -3.68 -8.64
C THR A 25 12.05 -3.76 -7.61
N SER A 26 11.77 -4.13 -6.36
CA SER A 26 12.79 -4.37 -5.34
C SER A 26 13.80 -5.45 -5.70
N PHE A 27 13.46 -6.34 -6.62
CA PHE A 27 14.37 -7.36 -7.16
C PHE A 27 15.43 -6.79 -8.09
N ALA A 28 15.21 -5.61 -8.67
CA ALA A 28 16.22 -4.96 -9.52
C ALA A 28 17.53 -4.75 -8.78
N SER A 29 17.47 -4.20 -7.56
CA SER A 29 18.65 -3.96 -6.73
C SER A 29 19.27 -5.24 -6.15
N GLN A 30 18.49 -6.30 -5.98
CA GLN A 30 18.97 -7.56 -5.40
C GLN A 30 19.64 -8.48 -6.43
N TYR A 31 19.13 -8.48 -7.67
CA TYR A 31 19.53 -9.44 -8.71
C TYR A 31 19.96 -8.80 -10.01
N GLY A 32 20.09 -7.46 -10.04
CA GLY A 32 20.44 -6.73 -11.25
C GLY A 32 21.72 -7.21 -11.95
N ASP A 33 22.68 -7.73 -11.18
CA ASP A 33 23.96 -8.24 -11.70
C ASP A 33 23.77 -9.46 -12.61
N ILE A 34 22.76 -10.29 -12.36
CA ILE A 34 22.49 -11.49 -13.15
C ILE A 34 21.48 -11.26 -14.26
N TYR A 35 20.76 -10.13 -14.25
CA TYR A 35 19.77 -9.81 -15.26
C TYR A 35 20.44 -9.22 -16.51
N THR A 36 19.86 -9.52 -17.67
CA THR A 36 20.28 -8.95 -18.96
C THR A 36 20.04 -7.43 -18.97
N ASP A 37 20.99 -6.67 -19.52
CA ASP A 37 20.78 -5.25 -19.79
C ASP A 37 19.81 -5.08 -20.96
N LEU A 38 18.61 -4.65 -20.63
CA LEU A 38 17.51 -4.48 -21.58
C LEU A 38 17.66 -3.24 -22.46
N ASN A 39 18.54 -2.28 -22.10
CA ASN A 39 18.86 -1.16 -22.99
C ASN A 39 19.42 -1.62 -24.35
N ALA A 40 20.09 -2.76 -24.36
CA ALA A 40 20.69 -3.32 -25.59
C ALA A 40 19.67 -4.01 -26.50
N VAL A 41 18.52 -4.42 -25.98
CA VAL A 41 17.55 -5.27 -26.71
C VAL A 41 16.18 -4.62 -26.89
N MET A 42 15.82 -3.65 -26.05
CA MET A 42 14.52 -2.97 -26.12
C MET A 42 14.57 -1.80 -27.11
N PRO A 43 13.61 -1.71 -28.05
CA PRO A 43 13.49 -0.55 -28.91
C PRO A 43 13.25 0.75 -28.13
N ALA A 44 13.94 1.84 -28.50
CA ALA A 44 13.76 3.14 -27.86
C ALA A 44 12.30 3.64 -27.92
N SER A 45 11.55 3.28 -28.96
CA SER A 45 10.13 3.62 -29.09
C SER A 45 9.26 2.94 -28.01
N VAL A 46 9.63 1.74 -27.58
CA VAL A 46 8.93 1.04 -26.48
C VAL A 46 9.25 1.71 -25.14
N LEU A 47 10.51 2.06 -24.91
CA LEU A 47 10.92 2.73 -23.67
C LEU A 47 10.29 4.12 -23.52
N ALA A 48 10.06 4.82 -24.64
CA ALA A 48 9.42 6.14 -24.65
C ALA A 48 7.94 6.14 -24.18
N ASP A 49 7.29 4.98 -24.17
CA ASP A 49 5.91 4.85 -23.70
C ASP A 49 5.82 4.75 -22.17
N TYR A 50 6.95 4.56 -21.48
CA TYR A 50 7.01 4.49 -20.02
C TYR A 50 7.32 5.85 -19.40
N THR A 51 6.81 6.09 -18.21
CA THR A 51 7.22 7.27 -17.43
C THR A 51 8.67 7.12 -16.97
N PRO A 52 9.46 8.22 -16.98
CA PRO A 52 10.87 8.16 -16.56
C PRO A 52 11.07 7.56 -15.17
N LEU A 53 10.20 7.89 -14.21
CA LEU A 53 10.27 7.39 -12.83
C LEU A 53 10.19 5.87 -12.75
N ILE A 54 9.29 5.26 -13.51
CA ILE A 54 9.13 3.80 -13.53
C ILE A 54 10.36 3.10 -14.11
N LEU A 55 10.95 3.66 -15.16
CA LEU A 55 12.19 3.14 -15.74
C LEU A 55 13.38 3.33 -14.79
N GLU A 56 13.43 4.45 -14.07
CA GLU A 56 14.46 4.70 -13.05
C GLU A 56 14.45 3.61 -11.97
N HIS A 57 13.30 3.24 -11.42
CA HIS A 57 13.18 2.18 -10.44
C HIS A 57 13.56 0.79 -10.96
N SER A 58 13.54 0.61 -12.28
CA SER A 58 13.90 -0.64 -12.96
C SER A 58 15.36 -0.64 -13.45
N THR A 59 16.12 0.41 -13.14
CA THR A 59 17.49 0.63 -13.60
C THR A 59 18.47 0.54 -12.42
N VAL A 60 19.52 -0.26 -12.59
CA VAL A 60 20.62 -0.42 -11.64
C VAL A 60 21.93 -0.14 -12.35
N ASP A 61 22.72 0.79 -11.83
CA ASP A 61 24.01 1.20 -12.39
C ASP A 61 23.95 1.54 -13.91
N GLY A 62 22.88 2.22 -14.34
CA GLY A 62 22.63 2.61 -15.71
C GLY A 62 22.13 1.48 -16.63
N ARG A 63 21.95 0.28 -16.13
CA ARG A 63 21.42 -0.88 -16.85
C ARG A 63 19.94 -1.03 -16.55
N LEU A 64 19.08 -1.05 -17.54
CA LEU A 64 17.68 -1.40 -17.40
C LEU A 64 17.56 -2.91 -17.22
N VAL A 65 17.28 -3.38 -16.01
CA VAL A 65 17.31 -4.82 -15.67
C VAL A 65 15.92 -5.43 -15.52
N GLN A 66 14.87 -4.61 -15.51
CA GLN A 66 13.48 -5.04 -15.51
C GLN A 66 12.65 -4.21 -16.48
N MET A 67 11.57 -4.79 -17.01
CA MET A 67 10.53 -4.06 -17.74
C MET A 67 9.30 -3.91 -16.85
N PRO A 68 8.88 -2.68 -16.54
CA PRO A 68 7.66 -2.45 -15.75
C PRO A 68 6.44 -2.99 -16.49
N ARG A 69 5.61 -3.77 -15.80
CA ARG A 69 4.36 -4.31 -16.34
C ARG A 69 3.15 -3.47 -15.94
N HIS A 70 3.14 -2.98 -14.72
CA HIS A 70 2.10 -2.13 -14.14
C HIS A 70 2.71 -1.26 -13.04
N SER A 71 1.95 -0.28 -12.62
CA SER A 71 2.25 0.55 -11.45
C SER A 71 1.01 0.58 -10.59
N ASP A 72 1.19 0.31 -9.31
CA ASP A 72 0.13 0.38 -8.34
C ASP A 72 0.09 1.79 -7.72
N VAL A 73 -1.10 2.23 -7.40
CA VAL A 73 -1.33 3.49 -6.68
C VAL A 73 -2.31 3.21 -5.56
N SER A 74 -2.03 3.74 -4.38
CA SER A 74 -2.97 3.62 -3.27
C SER A 74 -4.20 4.48 -3.52
N ASN A 75 -5.36 3.87 -3.37
CA ASN A 75 -6.65 4.52 -3.54
C ASN A 75 -7.53 4.31 -2.32
N LEU A 76 -8.37 5.29 -2.06
CA LEU A 76 -9.47 5.14 -1.12
C LEU A 76 -10.77 4.89 -1.88
N TYR A 77 -11.34 3.72 -1.70
CA TYR A 77 -12.69 3.39 -2.14
C TYR A 77 -13.68 3.65 -1.01
N TYR A 78 -14.88 4.15 -1.31
CA TYR A 78 -15.90 4.41 -0.31
C TYR A 78 -17.31 4.11 -0.81
N GLN A 79 -18.21 3.77 0.10
CA GLN A 79 -19.62 3.54 -0.20
C GLN A 79 -20.33 4.87 -0.39
N LYS A 80 -20.53 5.28 -1.65
CA LYS A 80 -21.08 6.57 -2.02
C LYS A 80 -22.42 6.90 -1.33
N SER A 81 -23.30 5.91 -1.18
CA SER A 81 -24.59 6.05 -0.53
C SER A 81 -24.51 6.55 0.91
N LEU A 82 -23.46 6.16 1.66
CA LEU A 82 -23.25 6.61 3.04
C LEU A 82 -22.93 8.10 3.10
N TYR A 83 -22.20 8.60 2.12
CA TYR A 83 -21.81 10.02 2.02
C TYR A 83 -22.89 10.91 1.42
N GLU A 84 -23.84 10.35 0.69
CA GLU A 84 -24.99 11.08 0.13
C GLU A 84 -26.17 11.14 1.10
N ASP A 85 -26.22 10.27 2.09
CA ASP A 85 -27.27 10.20 3.10
C ASP A 85 -27.34 11.47 3.94
N ALA A 86 -28.54 12.05 4.05
CA ALA A 86 -28.75 13.31 4.73
C ALA A 86 -28.61 13.22 6.25
N ASP A 87 -29.02 12.07 6.83
CA ASP A 87 -28.94 11.83 8.27
C ASP A 87 -27.49 11.59 8.69
N ASN A 88 -26.74 10.84 7.88
CA ASN A 88 -25.31 10.65 8.10
C ASN A 88 -24.56 12.00 8.07
N LYS A 89 -24.85 12.86 7.09
CA LYS A 89 -24.23 14.19 7.02
C LYS A 89 -24.55 15.05 8.25
N ALA A 90 -25.80 15.09 8.65
CA ALA A 90 -26.22 15.86 9.81
C ALA A 90 -25.58 15.34 11.11
N ASN A 91 -25.61 14.03 11.33
CA ASN A 91 -25.10 13.39 12.51
C ASN A 91 -23.57 13.48 12.61
N PHE A 92 -22.88 13.29 11.49
CA PHE A 92 -21.43 13.43 11.44
C PHE A 92 -20.99 14.85 11.77
N LYS A 93 -21.63 15.85 11.12
CA LYS A 93 -21.34 17.26 11.38
C LYS A 93 -21.61 17.65 12.84
N ALA A 94 -22.68 17.14 13.42
CA ALA A 94 -23.01 17.39 14.83
C ALA A 94 -21.94 16.77 15.77
N LYS A 95 -21.36 15.63 15.41
CA LYS A 95 -20.37 14.91 16.23
C LYS A 95 -18.96 15.47 16.09
N TYR A 96 -18.53 15.76 14.85
CA TYR A 96 -17.13 16.10 14.55
C TYR A 96 -16.92 17.59 14.19
N GLY A 97 -17.99 18.35 13.93
CA GLY A 97 -17.90 19.78 13.67
C GLY A 97 -17.55 20.20 12.25
N TYR A 98 -17.38 19.23 11.33
CA TYR A 98 -17.14 19.48 9.91
C TYR A 98 -18.03 18.61 9.01
N ASP A 99 -18.08 18.92 7.71
CA ASP A 99 -18.98 18.25 6.77
C ASP A 99 -18.48 16.84 6.43
N LEU A 100 -19.42 15.89 6.28
CA LEU A 100 -19.13 14.56 5.78
C LEU A 100 -18.94 14.61 4.26
N THR A 101 -17.69 14.57 3.84
CA THR A 101 -17.23 14.45 2.45
C THR A 101 -16.22 13.31 2.34
N PRO A 102 -15.92 12.78 1.14
CA PRO A 102 -14.79 11.88 1.00
C PRO A 102 -13.55 12.46 1.68
N PRO A 103 -12.81 11.69 2.45
CA PRO A 103 -11.74 12.22 3.30
C PRO A 103 -10.51 12.64 2.48
N ASP A 104 -9.91 13.76 2.86
CA ASP A 104 -8.67 14.29 2.27
C ASP A 104 -7.45 14.06 3.17
N THR A 105 -7.65 13.63 4.42
CA THR A 105 -6.59 13.39 5.39
C THR A 105 -6.78 12.07 6.14
N TRP A 106 -5.70 11.53 6.70
CA TRP A 106 -5.73 10.31 7.50
C TRP A 106 -6.56 10.46 8.79
N ASP A 107 -6.61 11.66 9.39
CA ASP A 107 -7.48 11.93 10.53
C ASP A 107 -8.96 11.91 10.13
N GLN A 108 -9.30 12.45 8.97
CA GLN A 108 -10.67 12.35 8.44
C GLN A 108 -11.05 10.90 8.13
N VAL A 109 -10.12 10.08 7.59
CA VAL A 109 -10.36 8.64 7.42
C VAL A 109 -10.68 7.98 8.76
N LYS A 110 -9.89 8.27 9.80
CA LYS A 110 -10.10 7.74 11.15
C LYS A 110 -11.44 8.15 11.74
N ASP A 111 -11.76 9.44 11.72
CA ASP A 111 -13.03 9.96 12.26
C ASP A 111 -14.25 9.35 11.55
N GLN A 112 -14.19 9.26 10.23
CA GLN A 112 -15.27 8.69 9.43
C GLN A 112 -15.38 7.19 9.61
N ALA A 113 -14.26 6.48 9.74
CA ALA A 113 -14.25 5.06 10.05
C ALA A 113 -14.93 4.79 11.40
N ILE A 114 -14.59 5.54 12.43
CA ILE A 114 -15.21 5.42 13.76
C ILE A 114 -16.70 5.81 13.69
N PHE A 115 -17.06 6.79 12.88
CA PHE A 115 -18.45 7.22 12.72
C PHE A 115 -19.34 6.16 12.09
N PHE A 116 -18.88 5.53 11.03
CA PHE A 116 -19.67 4.54 10.29
C PHE A 116 -19.72 3.17 10.96
N SER A 117 -18.83 2.88 11.88
CA SER A 117 -18.73 1.55 12.47
C SER A 117 -19.92 1.19 13.35
N ASN A 118 -20.46 -0.01 13.14
CA ASN A 118 -21.48 -0.67 13.96
C ASN A 118 -21.13 -2.17 14.09
N PRO A 119 -20.04 -2.52 14.81
CA PRO A 119 -19.60 -3.91 14.90
C PRO A 119 -20.61 -4.81 15.63
N PRO A 120 -20.74 -6.10 15.27
CA PRO A 120 -19.90 -6.80 14.28
C PRO A 120 -20.43 -6.71 12.84
N ASP A 121 -21.54 -6.03 12.59
CA ASP A 121 -22.28 -6.09 11.32
C ASP A 121 -21.68 -5.18 10.22
N PHE A 122 -21.05 -4.08 10.63
CA PHE A 122 -20.53 -3.07 9.72
C PHE A 122 -19.28 -2.38 10.30
N TYR A 123 -18.25 -2.16 9.47
CA TYR A 123 -17.02 -1.49 9.87
C TYR A 123 -16.74 -0.27 9.00
N GLY A 124 -16.13 0.74 9.59
CA GLY A 124 -15.84 1.99 8.90
C GLY A 124 -14.70 1.89 7.90
N THR A 125 -13.71 1.05 8.18
CA THR A 125 -12.61 0.80 7.25
C THR A 125 -11.98 -0.57 7.46
N GLN A 126 -11.01 -0.89 6.63
CA GLN A 126 -10.13 -2.05 6.76
C GLN A 126 -8.79 -1.76 6.09
N TYR A 127 -7.81 -2.59 6.34
CA TYR A 127 -6.49 -2.54 5.71
C TYR A 127 -5.88 -3.93 5.64
N VAL A 128 -4.92 -4.11 4.77
CA VAL A 128 -4.13 -5.34 4.72
C VAL A 128 -3.19 -5.35 5.92
N GLY A 129 -3.48 -6.18 6.90
CA GLY A 129 -2.82 -6.18 8.22
C GLY A 129 -1.70 -7.21 8.36
N LYS A 130 -1.44 -8.02 7.33
CA LYS A 130 -0.53 -9.15 7.39
C LYS A 130 0.71 -8.93 6.52
N GLU A 131 1.85 -9.44 7.00
CA GLU A 131 3.12 -9.52 6.27
C GLU A 131 3.64 -8.12 5.84
N GLU A 132 4.24 -8.00 4.66
CA GLU A 132 4.77 -6.75 4.14
C GLU A 132 3.70 -5.72 3.76
N ALA A 133 2.49 -6.17 3.53
CA ALA A 133 1.41 -5.29 3.07
C ALA A 133 1.05 -4.20 4.10
N ILE A 134 1.07 -4.54 5.39
CA ILE A 134 0.87 -3.52 6.44
C ILE A 134 2.03 -2.52 6.49
N ALA A 135 3.25 -2.94 6.14
CA ALA A 135 4.41 -2.04 6.13
C ALA A 135 4.23 -0.93 5.10
N GLY A 136 3.69 -1.22 3.91
CA GLY A 136 3.41 -0.20 2.89
C GLY A 136 2.49 0.90 3.42
N ARG A 137 1.38 0.52 4.04
CA ARG A 137 0.43 1.48 4.62
C ARG A 137 1.04 2.27 5.79
N PHE A 138 1.82 1.61 6.63
CA PHE A 138 2.56 2.29 7.69
C PHE A 138 3.53 3.34 7.12
N TYR A 139 4.22 3.02 6.03
CA TYR A 139 5.15 3.94 5.36
C TYR A 139 4.44 5.18 4.81
N GLU A 140 3.28 5.01 4.18
CA GLU A 140 2.47 6.14 3.71
C GLU A 140 2.10 7.09 4.83
N LEU A 141 1.69 6.56 5.98
CA LEU A 141 1.36 7.36 7.16
C LEU A 141 2.57 8.08 7.74
N VAL A 142 3.73 7.42 7.83
CA VAL A 142 4.97 8.05 8.30
C VAL A 142 5.34 9.25 7.42
N ILE A 143 5.29 9.08 6.10
CA ILE A 143 5.59 10.14 5.14
C ILE A 143 4.54 11.25 5.19
N ALA A 144 3.26 10.91 5.28
CA ALA A 144 2.17 11.88 5.41
C ALA A 144 2.28 12.74 6.68
N ASN A 145 2.83 12.18 7.76
CA ASN A 145 3.11 12.88 9.01
C ASN A 145 4.45 13.67 8.96
N GLY A 146 5.09 13.80 7.80
CA GLY A 146 6.34 14.54 7.62
C GLY A 146 7.57 13.78 8.10
N GLY A 147 7.50 12.49 8.34
CA GLY A 147 8.63 11.63 8.70
C GLY A 147 9.32 11.02 7.48
N ALA A 148 10.34 10.22 7.74
CA ALA A 148 11.06 9.42 6.77
C ALA A 148 11.37 8.04 7.35
N LEU A 149 11.60 7.07 6.46
CA LEU A 149 11.92 5.69 6.87
C LEU A 149 13.39 5.54 7.20
N PHE A 150 14.23 6.17 6.39
CA PHE A 150 15.70 6.13 6.48
C PHE A 150 16.26 7.53 6.34
N ASP A 151 17.42 7.74 6.89
CA ASP A 151 18.25 8.93 6.62
C ASP A 151 19.11 8.74 5.35
N ASP A 152 19.94 9.76 5.02
CA ASP A 152 20.79 9.76 3.84
C ASP A 152 21.89 8.67 3.87
N GLU A 153 22.17 8.11 5.04
CA GLU A 153 23.09 6.98 5.25
C GLU A 153 22.36 5.63 5.34
N TYR A 154 21.08 5.59 4.94
CA TYR A 154 20.22 4.39 5.00
C TYR A 154 20.02 3.81 6.40
N ARG A 155 20.16 4.59 7.46
CA ARG A 155 19.84 4.16 8.81
C ARG A 155 18.34 4.33 9.07
N PRO A 156 17.66 3.35 9.68
CA PRO A 156 16.22 3.45 9.93
C PRO A 156 15.94 4.56 10.98
N ILE A 157 15.03 5.48 10.63
CA ILE A 157 14.59 6.60 11.47
C ILE A 157 13.06 6.68 11.62
N PHE A 158 12.35 5.64 11.18
CA PHE A 158 10.88 5.59 11.25
C PHE A 158 10.32 5.53 12.68
N ASN A 159 11.14 5.35 13.70
CA ASN A 159 10.75 5.42 15.11
C ASN A 159 10.66 6.87 15.66
N SER A 160 10.58 7.85 14.78
CA SER A 160 10.35 9.26 15.07
C SER A 160 8.92 9.51 15.60
N ALA A 161 8.63 10.77 16.00
CA ALA A 161 7.27 11.17 16.36
C ALA A 161 6.24 10.82 15.25
N ALA A 162 6.60 11.10 13.99
CA ALA A 162 5.75 10.75 12.83
C ALA A 162 5.47 9.25 12.73
N GLY A 163 6.45 8.40 13.01
CA GLY A 163 6.25 6.95 13.04
C GLY A 163 5.39 6.49 14.21
N VAL A 164 5.54 7.10 15.38
CA VAL A 164 4.67 6.82 16.54
C VAL A 164 3.22 7.21 16.23
N GLU A 165 2.98 8.38 15.62
CA GLU A 165 1.66 8.82 15.19
C GLU A 165 1.05 7.89 14.14
N ALA A 166 1.86 7.44 13.17
CA ALA A 166 1.44 6.47 12.18
C ALA A 166 0.97 5.15 12.82
N LEU A 167 1.73 4.62 13.77
CA LEU A 167 1.35 3.40 14.49
C LEU A 167 0.11 3.62 15.36
N GLN A 168 0.01 4.78 16.02
CA GLN A 168 -1.12 5.13 16.86
C GLN A 168 -2.43 5.18 16.06
N TRP A 169 -2.39 5.61 14.80
CA TRP A 169 -3.55 5.62 13.91
C TRP A 169 -4.15 4.21 13.74
N PHE A 170 -3.35 3.18 13.52
CA PHE A 170 -3.82 1.79 13.46
C PHE A 170 -4.38 1.30 14.79
N ILE A 171 -3.70 1.63 15.89
CA ILE A 171 -4.13 1.26 17.25
C ILE A 171 -5.47 1.91 17.58
N ASP A 172 -5.66 3.17 17.23
CA ASP A 172 -6.91 3.89 17.46
C ASP A 172 -8.09 3.25 16.71
N LEU A 173 -7.92 2.91 15.44
CA LEU A 173 -8.94 2.23 14.66
C LEU A 173 -9.29 0.85 15.23
N TYR A 174 -8.29 0.08 15.63
CA TYR A 174 -8.50 -1.24 16.22
C TYR A 174 -9.23 -1.15 17.56
N ASN A 175 -8.81 -0.28 18.45
CA ASN A 175 -9.41 -0.07 19.76
C ASN A 175 -10.84 0.50 19.66
N ALA A 176 -11.09 1.35 18.69
CA ALA A 176 -12.43 1.88 18.39
C ALA A 176 -13.34 0.84 17.72
N LYS A 177 -12.85 -0.36 17.42
CA LYS A 177 -13.53 -1.40 16.64
C LYS A 177 -14.03 -0.88 15.28
N ALA A 178 -13.28 0.04 14.69
CA ALA A 178 -13.58 0.62 13.39
C ALA A 178 -13.08 -0.24 12.22
N VAL A 179 -12.38 -1.33 12.52
CA VAL A 179 -11.89 -2.34 11.59
C VAL A 179 -12.33 -3.74 12.07
N PRO A 180 -12.46 -4.73 11.16
CA PRO A 180 -12.76 -6.10 11.53
C PRO A 180 -11.76 -6.68 12.53
N GLU A 181 -12.23 -7.52 13.48
CA GLU A 181 -11.36 -8.14 14.49
C GLU A 181 -10.21 -8.95 13.88
N GLY A 182 -10.45 -9.55 12.71
CA GLY A 182 -9.46 -10.35 11.98
C GLY A 182 -8.48 -9.55 11.13
N VAL A 183 -8.56 -8.22 11.11
CA VAL A 183 -7.82 -7.35 10.17
C VAL A 183 -6.32 -7.61 10.12
N LEU A 184 -5.71 -7.99 11.26
CA LEU A 184 -4.27 -8.30 11.34
C LEU A 184 -3.85 -9.59 10.58
N ASN A 185 -4.83 -10.35 10.08
CA ASN A 185 -4.58 -11.53 9.25
C ASN A 185 -5.01 -11.33 7.79
N TYR A 186 -5.52 -10.14 7.44
CA TYR A 186 -6.03 -9.85 6.10
C TYR A 186 -4.90 -9.66 5.10
N LEU A 187 -5.08 -10.27 3.94
CA LEU A 187 -4.35 -10.01 2.70
C LEU A 187 -5.24 -9.21 1.72
N TRP A 188 -4.73 -8.92 0.54
CA TRP A 188 -5.42 -8.10 -0.48
C TRP A 188 -6.80 -8.67 -0.88
N ASP A 189 -6.90 -9.97 -1.04
CA ASP A 189 -8.17 -10.63 -1.39
C ASP A 189 -9.23 -10.46 -0.29
N ASP A 190 -8.82 -10.48 0.99
CA ASP A 190 -9.73 -10.32 2.12
C ASP A 190 -10.33 -8.91 2.15
N THR A 191 -9.52 -7.89 1.89
CA THR A 191 -9.99 -6.50 1.85
C THR A 191 -10.88 -6.25 0.65
N GLY A 192 -10.55 -6.78 -0.53
CA GLY A 192 -11.39 -6.70 -1.71
C GLY A 192 -12.76 -7.34 -1.50
N LEU A 193 -12.80 -8.56 -0.94
CA LEU A 193 -14.05 -9.27 -0.64
C LEU A 193 -14.85 -8.56 0.46
N GLY A 194 -14.21 -8.07 1.51
CA GLY A 194 -14.85 -7.33 2.58
C GLY A 194 -15.58 -6.08 2.07
N PHE A 195 -14.94 -5.29 1.24
CA PHE A 195 -15.55 -4.10 0.64
C PHE A 195 -16.69 -4.46 -0.34
N ALA A 196 -16.47 -5.45 -1.20
CA ALA A 196 -17.46 -5.92 -2.17
C ALA A 196 -18.72 -6.51 -1.50
N SER A 197 -18.61 -7.06 -0.28
CA SER A 197 -19.75 -7.58 0.49
C SER A 197 -20.68 -6.46 0.99
N GLY A 198 -20.25 -5.20 0.95
CA GLY A 198 -21.00 -4.06 1.44
C GLY A 198 -21.00 -3.89 2.95
N THR A 199 -20.11 -4.56 3.67
CA THR A 199 -19.99 -4.47 5.14
C THR A 199 -18.91 -3.50 5.62
N ILE A 200 -18.23 -2.83 4.68
CA ILE A 200 -17.14 -1.89 4.93
C ILE A 200 -17.48 -0.55 4.28
N ALA A 201 -17.38 0.56 5.02
CA ALA A 201 -17.67 1.89 4.48
C ALA A 201 -16.58 2.41 3.55
N MET A 202 -15.30 2.19 3.91
CA MET A 202 -14.13 2.64 3.17
C MET A 202 -13.09 1.52 3.08
N ASN A 203 -12.45 1.37 1.92
CA ASN A 203 -11.34 0.44 1.71
C ASN A 203 -10.10 1.19 1.25
N LEU A 204 -9.01 0.95 1.93
CA LEU A 204 -7.68 1.47 1.60
C LEU A 204 -6.92 0.38 0.82
N ASP A 205 -6.74 0.58 -0.49
CA ASP A 205 -6.10 -0.39 -1.38
C ASP A 205 -5.09 0.28 -2.30
#